data_6f0e503d39ef8d2c5d1b2e1a562e2720
#
_entry.id   6f0e503d39ef8d2c5d1b2e1a562e2720
#
_cell.length_a   1.000
_cell.length_b   1.000
_cell.length_c   1.000
_cell.angle_alpha   90.00
_cell.angle_beta   90.00
_cell.angle_gamma   90.00
#
_symmetry.space_group_name_H-M   'P 1'
#
loop_
_entity.id
_entity.type
_entity.pdbx_description
1 polymer ?
#
loop_
_entity_poly.entity_id
_entity_poly.type
_entity_poly.pdbx_seq_one_letter_code
_entity_poly.pdbx_strand_id
1 'polypeptide(L)'
;MEEKIRLAVFGQKRLSREGGIEIVVKELCTRMAQNGCDITCYNRAGHHVSGAEYDKTIEYDGIRQKVVPTIEKKGLAAVSSSFFAALCSAFGRYDVVHIHAEGPAFFCWIPKLFGKRVISTIHGLDWAREKWKFGVGSKFIRQGEKNAVKYADEIIVLSKGVQKYFMETYGRETHFIPNGVNRPEVREAKLITDHFGLEKDSYILFLGRLV
;
A
#
# COMPACT_ATOMS: atom_id res chain seq x y z
N MET A 1 -29.08 -4.32 -12.76
CA MET A 1 -28.13 -4.00 -11.65
C MET A 1 -26.74 -4.15 -12.22
N GLU A 2 -25.96 -3.09 -12.25
CA GLU A 2 -24.55 -3.20 -12.63
C GLU A 2 -23.84 -4.10 -11.61
N GLU A 3 -23.08 -5.06 -12.11
CA GLU A 3 -22.33 -5.99 -11.28
C GLU A 3 -21.15 -5.23 -10.63
N LYS A 4 -21.18 -5.11 -9.30
CA LYS A 4 -20.15 -4.38 -8.56
C LYS A 4 -18.82 -5.14 -8.64
N ILE A 5 -17.75 -4.47 -8.99
CA ILE A 5 -16.38 -5.04 -8.94
C ILE A 5 -16.02 -5.33 -7.48
N ARG A 6 -15.70 -6.60 -7.18
CA ARG A 6 -15.27 -7.06 -5.85
C ARG A 6 -13.76 -7.07 -5.77
N LEU A 7 -13.22 -6.22 -4.91
CA LEU A 7 -11.79 -5.97 -4.79
C LEU A 7 -11.25 -6.43 -3.44
N ALA A 8 -10.19 -7.24 -3.45
CA ALA A 8 -9.36 -7.51 -2.29
C ALA A 8 -8.12 -6.62 -2.32
N VAL A 9 -7.77 -5.98 -1.19
CA VAL A 9 -6.60 -5.11 -1.09
C VAL A 9 -5.72 -5.54 0.07
N PHE A 10 -4.41 -5.65 -0.15
CA PHE A 10 -3.45 -5.90 0.92
C PHE A 10 -2.05 -5.33 0.60
N GLY A 11 -1.19 -5.31 1.62
CA GLY A 11 0.17 -4.76 1.56
C GLY A 11 0.40 -3.62 2.56
N GLN A 12 -0.66 -2.87 2.90
CA GLN A 12 -0.66 -1.95 4.02
C GLN A 12 -0.59 -2.72 5.37
N LYS A 13 -0.21 -2.00 6.42
CA LYS A 13 -0.28 -2.57 7.77
C LYS A 13 -1.72 -2.63 8.23
N ARG A 14 -2.41 -1.49 8.19
CA ARG A 14 -3.80 -1.35 8.58
C ARG A 14 -4.41 -0.09 7.97
N LEU A 15 -5.66 -0.18 7.54
CA LEU A 15 -6.35 0.92 6.85
C LEU A 15 -6.48 2.19 7.70
N SER A 16 -6.70 2.05 9.01
CA SER A 16 -6.89 3.17 9.94
C SER A 16 -5.60 3.77 10.49
N ARG A 17 -4.43 3.25 10.11
CA ARG A 17 -3.14 3.73 10.59
C ARG A 17 -2.59 4.86 9.73
N GLU A 18 -1.91 5.81 10.37
CA GLU A 18 -1.11 6.81 9.66
C GLU A 18 0.19 6.19 9.12
N GLY A 19 0.46 6.42 7.85
CA GLY A 19 1.63 5.94 7.12
C GLY A 19 1.50 6.23 5.64
N GLY A 20 2.59 6.25 4.89
CA GLY A 20 2.55 6.62 3.48
C GLY A 20 1.66 5.69 2.64
N ILE A 21 1.87 4.37 2.75
CA ILE A 21 1.07 3.38 2.02
C ILE A 21 -0.35 3.32 2.58
N GLU A 22 -0.50 3.38 3.89
CA GLU A 22 -1.77 3.31 4.60
C GLU A 22 -2.71 4.45 4.17
N ILE A 23 -2.20 5.68 4.08
CA ILE A 23 -2.97 6.85 3.61
C ILE A 23 -3.37 6.66 2.14
N VAL A 24 -2.46 6.23 1.29
CA VAL A 24 -2.77 5.99 -0.14
C VAL A 24 -3.85 4.93 -0.29
N VAL A 25 -3.75 3.80 0.41
CA VAL A 25 -4.73 2.72 0.36
C VAL A 25 -6.08 3.21 0.88
N LYS A 26 -6.11 3.92 2.01
CA LYS A 26 -7.33 4.49 2.58
C LYS A 26 -8.03 5.41 1.58
N GLU A 27 -7.32 6.42 1.08
CA GLU A 27 -7.88 7.43 0.17
C GLU A 27 -8.36 6.82 -1.15
N LEU A 28 -7.61 5.86 -1.69
CA LEU A 28 -7.99 5.15 -2.90
C LEU A 28 -9.23 4.28 -2.68
N CYS A 29 -9.21 3.44 -1.66
CA CYS A 29 -10.30 2.50 -1.38
C CYS A 29 -11.60 3.22 -1.02
N THR A 30 -11.54 4.31 -0.22
CA THR A 30 -12.74 5.11 0.09
C THR A 30 -13.40 5.66 -1.18
N ARG A 31 -12.61 6.23 -2.10
CA ARG A 31 -13.15 6.75 -3.36
C ARG A 31 -13.68 5.64 -4.26
N MET A 32 -13.00 4.51 -4.32
CA MET A 32 -13.48 3.37 -5.12
C MET A 32 -14.76 2.77 -4.55
N ALA A 33 -14.91 2.70 -3.22
CA ALA A 33 -16.16 2.27 -2.58
C ALA A 33 -17.30 3.24 -2.89
N GLN A 34 -17.06 4.55 -2.83
CA GLN A 34 -18.02 5.59 -3.23
C GLN A 34 -18.43 5.48 -4.71
N ASN A 35 -17.55 4.98 -5.56
CA ASN A 35 -17.82 4.72 -6.99
C ASN A 35 -18.34 3.30 -7.25
N GLY A 36 -18.85 2.61 -6.24
CA GLY A 36 -19.59 1.37 -6.40
C GLY A 36 -18.77 0.07 -6.34
N CYS A 37 -17.48 0.12 -5.98
CA CYS A 37 -16.71 -1.10 -5.74
C CYS A 37 -17.05 -1.72 -4.38
N ASP A 38 -17.09 -3.06 -4.30
CA ASP A 38 -17.15 -3.81 -3.03
C ASP A 38 -15.73 -4.16 -2.60
N ILE A 39 -15.22 -3.49 -1.56
CA ILE A 39 -13.81 -3.54 -1.18
C ILE A 39 -13.62 -4.27 0.14
N THR A 40 -12.67 -5.18 0.17
CA THR A 40 -12.16 -5.81 1.39
C THR A 40 -10.67 -5.54 1.54
N CYS A 41 -10.27 -4.86 2.62
CA CYS A 41 -8.88 -4.66 2.99
C CYS A 41 -8.43 -5.72 4.00
N TYR A 42 -7.31 -6.40 3.70
CA TYR A 42 -6.67 -7.33 4.62
C TYR A 42 -5.59 -6.62 5.42
N ASN A 43 -5.78 -6.56 6.74
CA ASN A 43 -4.91 -5.86 7.68
C ASN A 43 -4.06 -6.84 8.49
N ARG A 44 -2.92 -6.37 8.97
CA ARG A 44 -2.08 -7.14 9.92
C ARG A 44 -2.71 -7.14 11.29
N ALA A 45 -2.64 -8.29 11.99
CA ALA A 45 -2.88 -8.36 13.42
C ALA A 45 -1.70 -7.78 14.22
N GLY A 46 -1.94 -7.46 15.51
CA GLY A 46 -0.92 -7.23 16.50
C GLY A 46 -0.88 -5.84 17.14
N HIS A 47 -0.40 -5.82 18.38
CA HIS A 47 -0.35 -4.61 19.22
C HIS A 47 0.50 -3.48 18.66
N HIS A 48 1.59 -3.81 17.96
CA HIS A 48 2.50 -2.82 17.35
C HIS A 48 1.89 -2.07 16.17
N VAL A 49 0.73 -2.50 15.69
CA VAL A 49 0.12 -1.89 14.51
C VAL A 49 -0.90 -0.82 14.91
N SER A 50 -1.79 -1.06 15.91
CA SER A 50 -2.79 -0.07 16.33
C SER A 50 -3.57 -0.44 17.60
N GLY A 51 -3.14 -1.47 18.35
CA GLY A 51 -3.88 -1.97 19.50
C GLY A 51 -4.98 -2.99 19.15
N ALA A 52 -5.37 -3.81 20.13
CA ALA A 52 -6.30 -4.92 19.93
C ALA A 52 -7.75 -4.47 19.61
N GLU A 53 -8.12 -3.26 19.97
CA GLU A 53 -9.43 -2.67 19.69
C GLU A 53 -9.70 -2.53 18.19
N TYR A 54 -8.68 -2.19 17.40
CA TYR A 54 -8.80 -2.04 15.95
C TYR A 54 -8.96 -3.39 15.23
N ASP A 55 -8.52 -4.49 15.83
CA ASP A 55 -8.69 -5.81 15.24
C ASP A 55 -10.16 -6.22 15.18
N LYS A 56 -11.01 -5.56 15.98
CA LYS A 56 -12.47 -5.76 16.02
C LYS A 56 -13.23 -4.89 15.01
N THR A 57 -12.60 -3.90 14.41
CA THR A 57 -13.25 -3.00 13.45
C THR A 57 -13.46 -3.74 12.13
N ILE A 58 -14.71 -4.04 11.79
CA ILE A 58 -15.08 -4.83 10.61
C ILE A 58 -15.24 -3.94 9.38
N GLU A 59 -15.64 -2.69 9.56
CA GLU A 59 -15.92 -1.75 8.49
C GLU A 59 -15.31 -0.37 8.77
N TYR A 60 -14.85 0.29 7.71
CA TYR A 60 -14.32 1.64 7.73
C TYR A 60 -14.67 2.35 6.42
N ASP A 61 -15.48 3.40 6.49
CA ASP A 61 -15.90 4.22 5.33
C ASP A 61 -16.42 3.38 4.14
N GLY A 62 -17.28 2.38 4.41
CA GLY A 62 -17.81 1.48 3.38
C GLY A 62 -16.84 0.40 2.90
N ILE A 63 -15.67 0.29 3.53
CA ILE A 63 -14.65 -0.71 3.22
C ILE A 63 -14.68 -1.79 4.28
N ARG A 64 -14.89 -3.04 3.87
CA ARG A 64 -14.80 -4.19 4.78
C ARG A 64 -13.36 -4.44 5.19
N GLN A 65 -13.12 -4.60 6.47
CA GLN A 65 -11.80 -4.94 7.01
C GLN A 65 -11.74 -6.38 7.50
N LYS A 66 -10.66 -7.08 7.18
CA LYS A 66 -10.34 -8.40 7.70
C LYS A 66 -8.91 -8.42 8.23
N VAL A 67 -8.75 -8.89 9.45
CA VAL A 67 -7.43 -9.08 10.05
C VAL A 67 -6.94 -10.49 9.72
N VAL A 68 -5.69 -10.58 9.25
CA VAL A 68 -5.06 -11.86 8.92
C VAL A 68 -4.03 -12.25 9.97
N PRO A 69 -3.77 -13.56 10.18
CA PRO A 69 -2.75 -14.05 11.07
C PRO A 69 -1.40 -13.38 10.78
N THR A 70 -0.73 -12.94 11.84
CA THR A 70 0.52 -12.19 11.74
C THR A 70 1.51 -12.67 12.79
N ILE A 71 2.72 -13.04 12.39
CA ILE A 71 3.80 -13.39 13.32
C ILE A 71 4.50 -12.08 13.73
N GLU A 72 4.29 -11.63 14.96
CA GLU A 72 4.79 -10.35 15.48
C GLU A 72 6.30 -10.34 15.75
N LYS A 73 7.11 -10.72 14.75
CA LYS A 73 8.57 -10.62 14.77
C LYS A 73 9.05 -9.70 13.66
N LYS A 74 10.15 -8.98 13.92
CA LYS A 74 10.78 -8.07 12.93
C LYS A 74 11.02 -8.79 11.60
N GLY A 75 10.49 -8.25 10.52
CA GLY A 75 10.54 -8.84 9.17
C GLY A 75 9.46 -9.89 8.90
N LEU A 76 9.12 -10.77 9.83
CA LEU A 76 8.14 -11.84 9.63
C LEU A 76 6.69 -11.34 9.62
N ALA A 77 6.39 -10.24 10.31
CA ALA A 77 5.04 -9.69 10.33
C ALA A 77 4.53 -9.29 8.94
N ALA A 78 5.42 -8.70 8.13
CA ALA A 78 5.07 -8.35 6.75
C ALA A 78 4.89 -9.59 5.86
N VAL A 79 5.77 -10.57 6.01
CA VAL A 79 5.76 -11.80 5.22
C VAL A 79 4.53 -12.65 5.54
N SER A 80 4.30 -12.96 6.82
CA SER A 80 3.18 -13.81 7.24
C SER A 80 1.82 -13.18 6.91
N SER A 81 1.63 -11.89 7.22
CA SER A 81 0.38 -11.22 6.89
C SER A 81 0.11 -11.17 5.39
N SER A 82 1.12 -10.92 4.57
CA SER A 82 0.96 -10.91 3.11
C SER A 82 0.66 -12.30 2.55
N PHE A 83 1.26 -13.34 3.09
CA PHE A 83 0.97 -14.72 2.73
C PHE A 83 -0.48 -15.09 3.02
N PHE A 84 -0.95 -14.87 4.25
CA PHE A 84 -2.33 -15.17 4.61
C PHE A 84 -3.35 -14.30 3.87
N ALA A 85 -3.03 -13.01 3.62
CA ALA A 85 -3.88 -12.15 2.79
C ALA A 85 -3.98 -12.65 1.35
N ALA A 86 -2.86 -13.10 0.76
CA ALA A 86 -2.84 -13.69 -0.58
C ALA A 86 -3.70 -14.97 -0.65
N LEU A 87 -3.61 -15.86 0.35
CA LEU A 87 -4.47 -17.05 0.43
C LEU A 87 -5.95 -16.66 0.57
N CYS A 88 -6.28 -15.78 1.52
CA CYS A 88 -7.66 -15.34 1.72
C CYS A 88 -8.25 -14.67 0.47
N SER A 89 -7.45 -13.88 -0.25
CA SER A 89 -7.89 -13.25 -1.49
C SER A 89 -8.05 -14.24 -2.64
N ALA A 90 -7.22 -15.29 -2.70
CA ALA A 90 -7.31 -16.33 -3.70
C ALA A 90 -8.60 -17.15 -3.58
N PHE A 91 -8.96 -17.55 -2.36
CA PHE A 91 -10.18 -18.33 -2.10
C PHE A 91 -11.44 -17.49 -1.93
N GLY A 92 -11.31 -16.17 -1.76
CA GLY A 92 -12.44 -15.25 -1.62
C GLY A 92 -13.16 -15.01 -2.96
N ARG A 93 -14.39 -14.48 -2.84
CA ARG A 93 -15.20 -14.08 -4.01
C ARG A 93 -14.79 -12.69 -4.49
N TYR A 94 -13.59 -12.55 -5.05
CA TYR A 94 -13.05 -11.30 -5.60
C TYR A 94 -12.81 -11.44 -7.09
N ASP A 95 -13.02 -10.35 -7.81
CA ASP A 95 -12.74 -10.23 -9.23
C ASP A 95 -11.30 -9.75 -9.44
N VAL A 96 -10.84 -8.86 -8.57
CA VAL A 96 -9.52 -8.23 -8.61
C VAL A 96 -8.84 -8.32 -7.25
N VAL A 97 -7.53 -8.53 -7.25
CA VAL A 97 -6.67 -8.47 -6.07
C VAL A 97 -5.62 -7.38 -6.28
N HIS A 98 -5.67 -6.33 -5.47
CA HIS A 98 -4.75 -5.20 -5.55
C HIS A 98 -3.71 -5.29 -4.42
N ILE A 99 -2.45 -5.40 -4.78
CA ILE A 99 -1.33 -5.62 -3.86
C ILE A 99 -0.47 -4.36 -3.82
N HIS A 100 -0.21 -3.84 -2.63
CA HIS A 100 0.63 -2.66 -2.45
C HIS A 100 2.01 -3.04 -1.92
N ALA A 101 3.05 -2.49 -2.56
CA ALA A 101 4.48 -2.66 -2.31
C ALA A 101 5.09 -4.00 -2.80
N GLU A 102 6.40 -3.96 -3.06
CA GLU A 102 7.18 -5.07 -3.62
C GLU A 102 7.22 -6.30 -2.69
N GLY A 103 7.37 -6.07 -1.38
CA GLY A 103 7.42 -7.19 -0.41
C GLY A 103 6.16 -8.06 -0.45
N PRO A 104 4.95 -7.50 -0.26
CA PRO A 104 3.69 -8.23 -0.41
C PRO A 104 3.49 -8.85 -1.80
N ALA A 105 3.98 -8.21 -2.86
CA ALA A 105 3.91 -8.73 -4.23
C ALA A 105 4.69 -10.05 -4.43
N PHE A 106 5.55 -10.44 -3.47
CA PHE A 106 6.15 -11.78 -3.47
C PHE A 106 5.11 -12.90 -3.61
N PHE A 107 3.93 -12.70 -3.06
CA PHE A 107 2.84 -13.69 -3.05
C PHE A 107 1.78 -13.46 -4.13
N CYS A 108 1.99 -12.56 -5.08
CA CYS A 108 1.00 -12.22 -6.13
C CYS A 108 0.63 -13.39 -7.04
N TRP A 109 1.51 -14.39 -7.17
CA TRP A 109 1.27 -15.62 -7.91
C TRP A 109 0.16 -16.49 -7.30
N ILE A 110 -0.10 -16.39 -5.98
CA ILE A 110 -1.14 -17.18 -5.30
C ILE A 110 -2.53 -16.83 -5.85
N PRO A 111 -3.04 -15.59 -5.72
CA PRO A 111 -4.34 -15.26 -6.29
C PRO A 111 -4.38 -15.43 -7.82
N LYS A 112 -3.25 -15.24 -8.51
CA LYS A 112 -3.17 -15.47 -9.95
C LYS A 112 -3.43 -16.91 -10.34
N LEU A 113 -2.90 -17.89 -9.61
CA LEU A 113 -3.17 -19.32 -9.83
C LEU A 113 -4.66 -19.68 -9.67
N PHE A 114 -5.40 -18.94 -8.87
CA PHE A 114 -6.83 -19.10 -8.66
C PHE A 114 -7.69 -18.24 -9.61
N GLY A 115 -7.10 -17.77 -10.71
CA GLY A 115 -7.81 -17.05 -11.76
C GLY A 115 -8.20 -15.61 -11.40
N LYS A 116 -7.63 -15.02 -10.33
CA LYS A 116 -7.91 -13.63 -9.99
C LYS A 116 -7.12 -12.69 -10.91
N ARG A 117 -7.71 -11.55 -11.25
CA ARG A 117 -6.95 -10.44 -11.85
C ARG A 117 -6.12 -9.78 -10.77
N VAL A 118 -4.82 -9.67 -10.99
CA VAL A 118 -3.87 -9.15 -10.00
C VAL A 118 -3.30 -7.82 -10.46
N ILE A 119 -3.43 -6.79 -9.62
CA ILE A 119 -2.82 -5.48 -9.81
C ILE A 119 -1.78 -5.28 -8.71
N SER A 120 -0.60 -4.78 -9.05
CA SER A 120 0.44 -4.44 -8.08
C SER A 120 0.81 -2.96 -8.17
N THR A 121 0.74 -2.24 -7.04
CA THR A 121 1.25 -0.86 -6.94
C THR A 121 2.61 -0.84 -6.26
N ILE A 122 3.61 -0.35 -6.99
CA ILE A 122 5.00 -0.20 -6.53
C ILE A 122 5.18 1.24 -6.03
N HIS A 123 5.34 1.40 -4.71
CA HIS A 123 5.48 2.71 -4.06
C HIS A 123 6.88 3.31 -4.13
N GLY A 124 7.80 2.62 -4.74
CA GLY A 124 9.20 2.98 -4.90
C GLY A 124 10.05 1.72 -4.89
N LEU A 125 11.33 1.83 -5.24
CA LEU A 125 12.27 0.71 -5.20
C LEU A 125 12.73 0.50 -3.76
N ASP A 126 11.97 -0.26 -2.97
CA ASP A 126 12.22 -0.45 -1.54
C ASP A 126 13.58 -1.12 -1.26
N TRP A 127 14.01 -2.02 -2.13
CA TRP A 127 15.31 -2.65 -2.04
C TRP A 127 16.50 -1.68 -2.21
N ALA A 128 16.29 -0.53 -2.86
CA ALA A 128 17.31 0.51 -3.04
C ALA A 128 17.48 1.41 -1.79
N ARG A 129 16.55 1.36 -0.84
CA ARG A 129 16.64 2.12 0.40
C ARG A 129 17.73 1.55 1.31
N GLU A 130 18.49 2.40 1.99
CA GLU A 130 19.57 1.99 2.91
C GLU A 130 19.15 0.92 3.92
N LYS A 131 17.96 1.05 4.47
CA LYS A 131 17.35 0.09 5.40
C LYS A 131 17.31 -1.35 4.86
N TRP A 132 17.24 -1.54 3.54
CA TRP A 132 17.10 -2.84 2.89
C TRP A 132 18.27 -3.18 1.96
N LYS A 133 19.34 -2.37 1.98
CA LYS A 133 20.45 -2.49 1.04
C LYS A 133 21.17 -3.83 1.11
N PHE A 134 21.15 -4.48 2.27
CA PHE A 134 21.84 -5.76 2.50
C PHE A 134 20.96 -6.76 3.25
N GLY A 135 21.09 -8.05 2.92
CA GLY A 135 20.50 -9.17 3.66
C GLY A 135 19.33 -9.88 2.99
N VAL A 136 18.72 -10.81 3.73
CA VAL A 136 17.62 -11.66 3.24
C VAL A 136 16.39 -10.84 2.88
N GLY A 137 16.13 -9.75 3.59
CA GLY A 137 15.01 -8.85 3.30
C GLY A 137 15.08 -8.20 1.93
N SER A 138 16.28 -7.78 1.49
CA SER A 138 16.47 -7.22 0.15
C SER A 138 16.19 -8.25 -0.95
N LYS A 139 16.68 -9.48 -0.76
CA LYS A 139 16.43 -10.58 -1.70
C LYS A 139 14.93 -10.89 -1.81
N PHE A 140 14.24 -10.89 -0.68
CA PHE A 140 12.78 -11.11 -0.64
C PHE A 140 12.02 -10.00 -1.38
N ILE A 141 12.36 -8.73 -1.16
CA ILE A 141 11.73 -7.58 -1.83
C ILE A 141 12.00 -7.63 -3.34
N ARG A 142 13.24 -7.88 -3.76
CA ARG A 142 13.59 -8.03 -5.19
C ARG A 142 12.86 -9.20 -5.85
N GLN A 143 12.68 -10.31 -5.12
CA GLN A 143 11.90 -11.42 -5.65
C GLN A 143 10.42 -11.04 -5.78
N GLY A 144 9.89 -10.24 -4.85
CA GLY A 144 8.53 -9.70 -4.95
C GLY A 144 8.34 -8.82 -6.19
N GLU A 145 9.32 -7.96 -6.50
CA GLU A 145 9.34 -7.17 -7.74
C GLU A 145 9.30 -8.06 -8.98
N LYS A 146 10.18 -9.08 -9.04
CA LYS A 146 10.19 -10.06 -10.16
C LYS A 146 8.86 -10.83 -10.27
N ASN A 147 8.27 -11.18 -9.14
CA ASN A 147 6.98 -11.85 -9.13
C ASN A 147 5.85 -10.93 -9.62
N ALA A 148 5.88 -9.64 -9.25
CA ALA A 148 4.96 -8.66 -9.82
C ALA A 148 5.10 -8.57 -11.34
N VAL A 149 6.32 -8.46 -11.85
CA VAL A 149 6.60 -8.45 -13.30
C VAL A 149 6.04 -9.67 -14.00
N LYS A 150 6.16 -10.86 -13.39
CA LYS A 150 5.79 -12.14 -14.01
C LYS A 150 4.30 -12.45 -13.91
N TYR A 151 3.67 -12.12 -12.78
CA TYR A 151 2.33 -12.64 -12.44
C TYR A 151 1.25 -11.58 -12.32
N ALA A 152 1.60 -10.29 -12.09
CA ALA A 152 0.59 -9.25 -12.08
C ALA A 152 0.08 -8.97 -13.49
N ASP A 153 -1.23 -8.82 -13.64
CA ASP A 153 -1.85 -8.39 -14.90
C ASP A 153 -1.46 -6.95 -15.20
N GLU A 154 -1.52 -6.09 -14.17
CA GLU A 154 -1.17 -4.68 -14.28
C GLU A 154 -0.23 -4.25 -13.16
N ILE A 155 0.70 -3.35 -13.47
CA ILE A 155 1.61 -2.75 -12.50
C ILE A 155 1.42 -1.23 -12.53
N ILE A 156 1.16 -0.66 -11.35
CA ILE A 156 1.07 0.78 -11.15
C ILE A 156 2.35 1.27 -10.48
N VAL A 157 2.90 2.35 -10.99
CA VAL A 157 4.10 3.00 -10.45
C VAL A 157 3.83 4.48 -10.18
N LEU A 158 4.48 5.05 -9.15
CA LEU A 158 4.20 6.40 -8.68
C LEU A 158 5.14 7.47 -9.25
N SER A 159 6.15 7.07 -10.03
CA SER A 159 7.07 8.00 -10.68
C SER A 159 7.50 7.54 -12.06
N LYS A 160 7.80 8.50 -12.93
CA LYS A 160 8.34 8.22 -14.28
C LYS A 160 9.71 7.53 -14.22
N GLY A 161 10.50 7.79 -13.16
CA GLY A 161 11.78 7.11 -12.97
C GLY A 161 11.61 5.61 -12.72
N VAL A 162 10.64 5.21 -11.90
CA VAL A 162 10.32 3.79 -11.68
C VAL A 162 9.69 3.18 -12.93
N GLN A 163 8.85 3.91 -13.67
CA GLN A 163 8.31 3.45 -14.95
C GLN A 163 9.42 3.12 -15.94
N LYS A 164 10.37 4.02 -16.10
CA LYS A 164 11.55 3.83 -16.96
C LYS A 164 12.38 2.62 -16.51
N TYR A 165 12.62 2.49 -15.20
CA TYR A 165 13.34 1.35 -14.64
C TYR A 165 12.69 0.00 -14.99
N PHE A 166 11.37 -0.14 -14.85
CA PHE A 166 10.66 -1.38 -15.19
C PHE A 166 10.79 -1.72 -16.69
N MET A 167 10.69 -0.70 -17.54
CA MET A 167 10.86 -0.88 -18.99
C MET A 167 12.29 -1.30 -19.33
N GLU A 168 13.30 -0.63 -18.80
CA GLU A 168 14.71 -0.89 -19.12
C GLU A 168 15.21 -2.22 -18.51
N THR A 169 14.72 -2.59 -17.32
CA THR A 169 15.21 -3.77 -16.61
C THR A 169 14.48 -5.04 -17.01
N TYR A 170 13.18 -4.93 -17.27
CA TYR A 170 12.30 -6.09 -17.46
C TYR A 170 11.56 -6.10 -18.80
N GLY A 171 11.61 -5.04 -19.58
CA GLY A 171 10.76 -4.85 -20.76
C GLY A 171 9.27 -4.81 -20.40
N ARG A 172 8.93 -4.45 -19.15
CA ARG A 172 7.57 -4.47 -18.63
C ARG A 172 6.95 -3.09 -18.66
N GLU A 173 5.85 -2.95 -19.42
CA GLU A 173 5.03 -1.75 -19.38
C GLU A 173 4.33 -1.61 -18.02
N THR A 174 4.21 -0.39 -17.55
CA THR A 174 3.58 -0.05 -16.27
C THR A 174 2.74 1.22 -16.41
N HIS A 175 1.73 1.36 -15.57
CA HIS A 175 0.89 2.55 -15.52
C HIS A 175 1.46 3.57 -14.53
N PHE A 176 1.81 4.75 -15.03
CA PHE A 176 2.22 5.86 -14.17
C PHE A 176 0.99 6.55 -13.61
N ILE A 177 0.70 6.32 -12.32
CA ILE A 177 -0.38 6.95 -11.57
C ILE A 177 0.23 7.52 -10.28
N PRO A 178 0.55 8.83 -10.22
CA PRO A 178 1.16 9.42 -9.03
C PRO A 178 0.16 9.48 -7.88
N ASN A 179 0.67 9.54 -6.66
CA ASN A 179 -0.18 9.79 -5.49
C ASN A 179 -0.86 11.16 -5.62
N GLY A 180 -2.15 11.18 -5.37
CA GLY A 180 -2.90 12.41 -5.23
C GLY A 180 -2.67 13.07 -3.86
N VAL A 181 -2.98 14.35 -3.78
CA VAL A 181 -3.07 15.09 -2.53
C VAL A 181 -4.45 15.75 -2.44
N ASN A 182 -5.01 15.82 -1.25
CA ASN A 182 -6.22 16.57 -1.03
C ASN A 182 -5.93 18.07 -1.23
N ARG A 183 -6.92 18.82 -1.74
CA ARG A 183 -6.77 20.25 -1.89
C ARG A 183 -6.52 20.86 -0.50
N PRO A 184 -5.40 21.55 -0.28
CA PRO A 184 -5.10 22.10 1.04
C PRO A 184 -6.08 23.25 1.37
N GLU A 185 -6.49 23.28 2.63
CA GLU A 185 -7.16 24.49 3.17
C GLU A 185 -6.08 25.54 3.43
N VAL A 186 -6.23 26.69 2.81
CA VAL A 186 -5.37 27.83 3.09
C VAL A 186 -5.84 28.47 4.41
N ARG A 187 -5.02 28.43 5.41
CA ARG A 187 -5.25 29.06 6.73
C ARG A 187 -4.29 30.20 6.94
N GLU A 188 -4.70 31.18 7.75
CA GLU A 188 -3.78 32.23 8.18
C GLU A 188 -2.61 31.66 8.99
N ALA A 189 -1.40 32.18 8.78
CA ALA A 189 -0.17 31.73 9.41
C ALA A 189 -0.03 32.27 10.85
N LYS A 190 -1.01 32.02 11.72
CA LYS A 190 -0.97 32.53 13.11
C LYS A 190 -0.01 31.75 14.00
N LEU A 191 -0.11 30.41 13.98
CA LEU A 191 0.67 29.56 14.91
C LEU A 191 2.18 29.73 14.76
N ILE A 192 2.68 29.88 13.55
CA ILE A 192 4.12 30.01 13.32
C ILE A 192 4.62 31.38 13.77
N THR A 193 3.84 32.43 13.60
CA THR A 193 4.15 33.77 14.07
C THR A 193 4.10 33.82 15.60
N ASP A 194 3.03 33.30 16.21
CA ASP A 194 2.84 33.35 17.67
C ASP A 194 3.85 32.50 18.42
N HIS A 195 4.25 31.31 17.92
CA HIS A 195 5.16 30.42 18.61
C HIS A 195 6.65 30.68 18.30
N PHE A 196 6.96 31.13 17.09
CA PHE A 196 8.35 31.23 16.63
C PHE A 196 8.74 32.62 16.17
N GLY A 197 7.85 33.60 16.20
CA GLY A 197 8.11 34.95 15.73
C GLY A 197 8.48 35.06 14.25
N LEU A 198 8.11 34.05 13.45
CA LEU A 198 8.44 34.01 12.04
C LEU A 198 7.33 34.63 11.19
N GLU A 199 7.73 35.49 10.27
CA GLU A 199 6.81 36.14 9.32
C GLU A 199 6.85 35.46 7.97
N LYS A 200 5.85 35.75 7.15
CA LYS A 200 5.78 35.27 5.78
C LYS A 200 7.06 35.67 5.01
N ASP A 201 7.59 34.74 4.25
CA ASP A 201 8.80 34.90 3.41
C ASP A 201 10.11 35.11 4.19
N SER A 202 10.10 34.97 5.53
CA SER A 202 11.29 35.12 6.37
C SER A 202 12.00 33.83 6.71
N TYR A 203 11.50 32.66 6.26
CA TYR A 203 12.06 31.34 6.61
C TYR A 203 11.93 30.33 5.48
N ILE A 204 12.75 29.27 5.57
CA ILE A 204 12.63 28.09 4.72
C ILE A 204 12.07 26.94 5.56
N LEU A 205 10.91 26.43 5.18
CA LEU A 205 10.28 25.30 5.87
C LEU A 205 10.76 23.98 5.26
N PHE A 206 11.33 23.11 6.10
CA PHE A 206 11.54 21.71 5.79
C PHE A 206 10.55 20.85 6.60
N LEU A 207 9.70 20.11 5.91
CA LEU A 207 8.76 19.18 6.52
C LEU A 207 9.08 17.76 6.04
N GLY A 208 9.53 16.89 6.93
CA GLY A 208 9.90 15.53 6.58
C GLY A 208 10.22 14.68 7.81
N ARG A 209 10.42 13.37 7.55
CA ARG A 209 10.92 12.48 8.59
C ARG A 209 12.45 12.55 8.60
N LEU A 210 13.02 12.85 9.75
CA LEU A 210 14.45 12.66 9.99
C LEU A 210 14.71 11.15 10.18
N VAL A 211 15.52 10.56 9.31
CA VAL A 211 15.91 9.13 9.32
C VAL A 211 17.42 9.04 9.22
#